data_422d1ca2a18ded04f84a85cef58c2469
#
_entry.id   422d1ca2a18ded04f84a85cef58c2469
#
_cell.length_a   1.000
_cell.length_b   1.000
_cell.length_c   1.000
_cell.angle_alpha   90.00
_cell.angle_beta   90.00
_cell.angle_gamma   90.00
#
_symmetry.space_group_name_H-M   'P 1'
#
loop_
_entity.id
_entity.type
_entity.pdbx_description
1 polymer ?
#
loop_
_entity_poly.entity_id
_entity_poly.type
_entity_poly.pdbx_seq_one_letter_code
_entity_poly.pdbx_strand_id
1 'polypeptide(L)'
;MRSITKEKVTIHAFGSKLDGIDYIDRRGVYAVIANSAKEIAVLETQEGYFLPGGGIEPGETEREALKRELIEEIGYQASVIAELGAAVEYINASKVEKHYQIRSTFYNVQLDSKIVEGVERDHRLVWLPQGDACKLLTRQSQVWAVQNMTKA
;
A
#
# COMPACT_ATOMS: atom_id res chain seq x y z
N MET A 1 -20.66 -15.65 14.42
CA MET A 1 -19.70 -14.71 14.74
C MET A 1 -20.27 -13.69 15.67
N ARG A 2 -19.53 -13.36 16.61
CA ARG A 2 -20.03 -12.48 17.58
C ARG A 2 -20.30 -11.13 17.01
N SER A 3 -21.11 -10.43 17.70
CA SER A 3 -21.32 -9.07 17.38
C SER A 3 -19.99 -8.35 17.31
N ILE A 4 -19.76 -7.71 16.24
CA ILE A 4 -18.55 -6.98 16.10
C ILE A 4 -18.76 -5.62 16.62
N THR A 5 -18.10 -5.33 17.66
CA THR A 5 -18.02 -3.97 18.08
C THR A 5 -16.99 -3.29 17.23
N LYS A 6 -17.03 -1.99 17.21
CA LYS A 6 -16.05 -1.24 16.43
C LYS A 6 -14.66 -1.53 16.86
N GLU A 7 -14.49 -1.91 18.11
CA GLU A 7 -13.16 -2.17 18.60
C GLU A 7 -12.59 -3.46 18.08
N LYS A 8 -13.42 -4.29 17.48
CA LYS A 8 -12.95 -5.59 17.04
C LYS A 8 -12.74 -5.65 15.56
N VAL A 9 -12.21 -4.59 15.00
CA VAL A 9 -11.82 -4.59 13.61
C VAL A 9 -10.73 -5.61 13.42
N THR A 10 -10.94 -6.52 12.47
CA THR A 10 -9.94 -7.53 12.16
C THR A 10 -8.84 -6.90 11.33
N ILE A 11 -7.61 -7.04 11.79
CA ILE A 11 -6.45 -6.59 11.04
C ILE A 11 -5.70 -7.82 10.59
N HIS A 12 -5.46 -7.92 9.29
CA HIS A 12 -4.72 -9.04 8.74
C HIS A 12 -3.24 -8.85 9.02
N ALA A 13 -2.57 -9.95 9.35
CA ALA A 13 -1.16 -9.91 9.69
C ALA A 13 -0.36 -10.79 8.74
N PHE A 14 0.78 -10.31 8.32
CA PHE A 14 1.67 -10.99 7.39
C PHE A 14 3.09 -10.99 7.95
N GLY A 15 3.83 -12.04 7.64
CA GLY A 15 5.17 -12.20 8.17
C GLY A 15 5.14 -12.71 9.59
N SER A 16 6.31 -12.99 10.13
CA SER A 16 6.44 -13.56 11.47
C SER A 16 6.97 -12.52 12.43
N LYS A 17 6.23 -12.27 13.49
CA LYS A 17 6.70 -11.40 14.55
C LYS A 17 7.58 -12.21 15.49
N LEU A 18 8.86 -11.87 15.54
CA LEU A 18 9.82 -12.59 16.37
C LEU A 18 9.79 -12.06 17.79
N ASP A 19 9.93 -12.96 18.75
CA ASP A 19 9.96 -12.59 20.16
C ASP A 19 11.26 -11.86 20.49
N GLY A 20 11.15 -10.88 21.38
CA GLY A 20 12.33 -10.18 21.87
C GLY A 20 12.95 -9.19 20.91
N ILE A 21 12.25 -8.88 19.81
CA ILE A 21 12.72 -7.94 18.81
C ILE A 21 11.96 -6.63 18.94
N ASP A 22 12.70 -5.53 18.90
CA ASP A 22 12.11 -4.21 18.87
C ASP A 22 11.83 -3.83 17.41
N TYR A 23 10.56 -3.75 17.07
CA TYR A 23 10.16 -3.40 15.72
C TYR A 23 9.98 -1.90 15.58
N ILE A 24 10.50 -1.35 14.49
CA ILE A 24 10.25 0.05 14.15
C ILE A 24 8.88 0.11 13.51
N ASP A 25 8.01 0.93 14.09
CA ASP A 25 6.63 1.04 13.64
C ASP A 25 6.53 2.06 12.51
N ARG A 26 5.89 1.67 11.41
CA ARG A 26 5.65 2.54 10.27
C ARG A 26 4.17 2.48 9.92
N ARG A 27 3.55 3.65 9.83
CA ARG A 27 2.16 3.73 9.36
C ARG A 27 2.15 4.27 7.94
N GLY A 28 1.39 3.62 7.08
CA GLY A 28 1.32 4.04 5.69
C GLY A 28 -0.05 3.85 5.09
N VAL A 29 -0.23 4.44 3.92
CA VAL A 29 -1.46 4.32 3.13
C VAL A 29 -1.06 4.01 1.70
N TYR A 30 -1.81 3.12 1.07
CA TYR A 30 -1.47 2.64 -0.27
C TYR A 30 -2.72 2.52 -1.12
N ALA A 31 -2.56 2.69 -2.41
CA ALA A 31 -3.67 2.72 -3.35
C ALA A 31 -3.66 1.50 -4.24
N VAL A 32 -4.82 0.89 -4.40
CA VAL A 32 -5.06 -0.08 -5.46
C VAL A 32 -5.79 0.67 -6.55
N ILE A 33 -5.13 0.81 -7.69
CA ILE A 33 -5.60 1.61 -8.81
C ILE A 33 -5.70 0.72 -10.03
N ALA A 34 -6.89 0.62 -10.62
CA ALA A 34 -7.09 -0.16 -11.83
C ALA A 34 -7.43 0.79 -12.97
N ASN A 35 -6.90 0.52 -14.16
CA ASN A 35 -7.25 1.29 -15.36
C ASN A 35 -8.41 0.59 -16.10
N SER A 36 -8.79 1.14 -17.25
CA SER A 36 -9.91 0.59 -18.00
C SER A 36 -9.63 -0.82 -18.55
N ALA A 37 -8.35 -1.18 -18.69
CA ALA A 37 -7.95 -2.51 -19.10
C ALA A 37 -7.84 -3.47 -17.91
N LYS A 38 -8.23 -3.01 -16.71
CA LYS A 38 -8.18 -3.78 -15.47
C LYS A 38 -6.76 -4.15 -15.06
N GLU A 39 -5.81 -3.33 -15.47
CA GLU A 39 -4.44 -3.47 -15.02
C GLU A 39 -4.23 -2.64 -13.76
N ILE A 40 -3.32 -3.10 -12.93
CA ILE A 40 -3.05 -2.51 -11.62
C ILE A 40 -1.81 -1.64 -11.69
N ALA A 41 -1.89 -0.45 -11.11
CA ALA A 41 -0.74 0.46 -11.04
C ALA A 41 0.25 -0.05 -10.00
N VAL A 42 1.49 -0.25 -10.42
CA VAL A 42 2.55 -0.76 -9.56
C VAL A 42 3.79 0.10 -9.80
N LEU A 43 4.52 0.37 -8.75
CA LEU A 43 5.80 1.07 -8.85
C LEU A 43 6.92 0.06 -8.88
N GLU A 44 7.73 0.12 -9.93
CA GLU A 44 8.93 -0.68 -10.05
C GLU A 44 10.10 0.13 -9.51
N THR A 45 10.78 -0.41 -8.52
CA THR A 45 11.91 0.25 -7.87
C THR A 45 13.09 -0.70 -7.79
N GLN A 46 14.22 -0.20 -7.35
CA GLN A 46 15.38 -1.05 -7.16
C GLN A 46 15.18 -2.06 -6.03
N GLU A 47 14.32 -1.74 -5.08
CA GLU A 47 14.02 -2.65 -3.97
C GLU A 47 12.90 -3.62 -4.28
N GLY A 48 12.20 -3.46 -5.37
CA GLY A 48 11.11 -4.35 -5.73
C GLY A 48 9.91 -3.61 -6.28
N TYR A 49 8.76 -4.26 -6.18
CA TYR A 49 7.51 -3.75 -6.73
C TYR A 49 6.56 -3.42 -5.60
N PHE A 50 5.98 -2.23 -5.65
CA PHE A 50 5.12 -1.76 -4.56
C PHE A 50 3.90 -1.04 -5.10
N LEU A 51 2.82 -1.06 -4.32
CA LEU A 51 1.67 -0.21 -4.63
C LEU A 51 2.05 1.25 -4.39
N PRO A 52 1.45 2.19 -5.14
CA PRO A 52 1.67 3.61 -4.86
C PRO A 52 1.14 3.99 -3.49
N GLY A 53 1.86 4.86 -2.82
CA GLY A 53 1.50 5.30 -1.48
C GLY A 53 2.74 5.57 -0.68
N GLY A 54 2.57 5.68 0.63
CA GLY A 54 3.70 5.94 1.51
C GLY A 54 3.28 6.27 2.91
N GLY A 55 4.21 6.85 3.66
CA GLY A 55 4.02 7.15 5.07
C GLY A 55 3.08 8.31 5.32
N ILE A 56 2.46 8.29 6.47
CA ILE A 56 1.57 9.35 6.94
C ILE A 56 2.40 10.32 7.74
N GLU A 57 2.31 11.61 7.41
CA GLU A 57 3.03 12.65 8.14
C GLU A 57 2.19 13.16 9.30
N PRO A 58 2.84 13.73 10.32
CA PRO A 58 2.10 14.25 11.47
C PRO A 58 1.05 15.25 11.03
N GLY A 59 -0.16 15.10 11.57
CA GLY A 59 -1.25 16.01 11.27
C GLY A 59 -2.04 15.67 10.03
N GLU A 60 -1.61 14.69 9.25
CA GLU A 60 -2.35 14.27 8.07
C GLU A 60 -3.36 13.19 8.43
N THR A 61 -4.53 13.24 7.76
CA THR A 61 -5.40 12.07 7.73
C THR A 61 -4.83 11.08 6.73
N GLU A 62 -5.32 9.84 6.78
CA GLU A 62 -4.90 8.83 5.82
C GLU A 62 -5.19 9.26 4.38
N ARG A 63 -6.37 9.83 4.14
CA ARG A 63 -6.73 10.25 2.79
C ARG A 63 -5.88 11.41 2.30
N GLU A 64 -5.54 12.34 3.19
CA GLU A 64 -4.66 13.45 2.83
C GLU A 64 -3.27 12.94 2.48
N ALA A 65 -2.75 12.01 3.28
CA ALA A 65 -1.44 11.43 3.03
C ALA A 65 -1.43 10.70 1.70
N LEU A 66 -2.48 9.92 1.43
CA LEU A 66 -2.53 9.16 0.19
C LEU A 66 -2.54 10.07 -1.04
N LYS A 67 -3.34 11.13 -1.00
CA LYS A 67 -3.40 12.06 -2.12
C LYS A 67 -2.06 12.75 -2.33
N ARG A 68 -1.40 13.15 -1.25
CA ARG A 68 -0.08 13.76 -1.33
C ARG A 68 0.94 12.79 -1.93
N GLU A 69 0.94 11.55 -1.46
CA GLU A 69 1.88 10.55 -1.95
C GLU A 69 1.68 10.27 -3.44
N LEU A 70 0.43 10.21 -3.90
CA LEU A 70 0.17 9.94 -5.30
C LEU A 70 0.66 11.07 -6.20
N ILE A 71 0.54 12.31 -5.74
CA ILE A 71 1.09 13.44 -6.49
C ILE A 71 2.63 13.31 -6.52
N GLU A 72 3.25 13.02 -5.38
CA GLU A 72 4.70 12.96 -5.28
C GLU A 72 5.27 11.81 -6.09
N GLU A 73 4.62 10.67 -6.08
CA GLU A 73 5.18 9.46 -6.70
C GLU A 73 4.83 9.33 -8.17
N ILE A 74 3.59 9.64 -8.53
CA ILE A 74 3.16 9.37 -9.90
C ILE A 74 2.58 10.60 -10.59
N GLY A 75 2.46 11.71 -9.88
CA GLY A 75 2.07 12.97 -10.50
C GLY A 75 0.60 13.11 -10.84
N TYR A 76 -0.27 12.39 -10.14
CA TYR A 76 -1.70 12.41 -10.42
C TYR A 76 -2.50 12.91 -9.22
N GLN A 77 -3.55 13.67 -9.52
CA GLN A 77 -4.64 13.84 -8.57
C GLN A 77 -5.51 12.58 -8.62
N ALA A 78 -6.14 12.27 -7.50
CA ALA A 78 -6.86 11.03 -7.37
C ALA A 78 -8.07 11.18 -6.47
N SER A 79 -9.04 10.31 -6.70
CA SER A 79 -10.25 10.22 -5.87
C SER A 79 -10.23 8.89 -5.14
N VAL A 80 -10.43 8.95 -3.84
CA VAL A 80 -10.52 7.74 -3.02
C VAL A 80 -11.94 7.21 -3.12
N ILE A 81 -12.07 5.99 -3.62
CA ILE A 81 -13.38 5.40 -3.86
C ILE A 81 -13.88 4.68 -2.61
N ALA A 82 -13.04 3.85 -2.02
CA ALA A 82 -13.45 3.06 -0.86
C ALA A 82 -12.23 2.53 -0.14
N GLU A 83 -12.40 2.29 1.14
CA GLU A 83 -11.35 1.62 1.92
C GLU A 83 -11.45 0.12 1.68
N LEU A 84 -10.32 -0.52 1.42
CA LEU A 84 -10.26 -1.97 1.21
C LEU A 84 -9.94 -2.72 2.50
N GLY A 85 -9.26 -2.09 3.42
CA GLY A 85 -8.93 -2.72 4.69
C GLY A 85 -7.56 -2.34 5.16
N ALA A 86 -7.17 -2.95 6.30
CA ALA A 86 -5.90 -2.65 6.94
C ALA A 86 -5.15 -3.94 7.22
N ALA A 87 -3.82 -3.84 7.24
CA ALA A 87 -2.97 -4.99 7.49
C ALA A 87 -1.70 -4.55 8.20
N VAL A 88 -1.08 -5.48 8.91
CA VAL A 88 0.23 -5.29 9.48
C VAL A 88 1.17 -6.31 8.85
N GLU A 89 2.36 -5.87 8.51
CA GLU A 89 3.36 -6.77 7.95
C GLU A 89 4.66 -6.61 8.71
N TYR A 90 5.23 -7.73 9.14
CA TYR A 90 6.49 -7.75 9.87
C TYR A 90 7.61 -8.04 8.90
N ILE A 91 8.57 -7.12 8.82
CA ILE A 91 9.72 -7.26 7.94
C ILE A 91 10.92 -7.51 8.82
N ASN A 92 11.49 -8.69 8.69
CA ASN A 92 12.62 -9.12 9.51
C ASN A 92 13.88 -9.06 8.66
N ALA A 93 14.74 -8.11 8.99
CA ALA A 93 15.97 -7.93 8.25
C ALA A 93 16.97 -9.02 8.61
N SER A 94 17.63 -9.57 7.61
CA SER A 94 18.63 -10.61 7.85
C SER A 94 20.04 -10.06 7.91
N LYS A 95 20.27 -8.89 7.34
CA LYS A 95 21.63 -8.36 7.24
C LYS A 95 21.86 -7.09 8.04
N VAL A 96 20.81 -6.33 8.26
CA VAL A 96 20.86 -5.17 9.13
C VAL A 96 19.93 -5.44 10.28
N GLU A 97 20.18 -4.76 11.37
CA GLU A 97 19.43 -5.08 12.59
C GLU A 97 18.08 -4.43 12.67
N LYS A 98 17.60 -3.81 11.59
CA LYS A 98 16.34 -3.08 11.66
C LYS A 98 15.21 -3.97 11.21
N HIS A 99 14.26 -4.12 12.09
CA HIS A 99 13.03 -4.85 11.84
C HIS A 99 11.88 -3.86 11.84
N TYR A 100 10.93 -4.05 10.91
CA TYR A 100 9.83 -3.09 10.77
C TYR A 100 8.50 -3.77 10.97
N GLN A 101 7.60 -3.06 11.63
CA GLN A 101 6.20 -3.39 11.70
C GLN A 101 5.47 -2.35 10.86
N ILE A 102 5.03 -2.76 9.69
CA ILE A 102 4.39 -1.84 8.75
C ILE A 102 2.90 -2.00 8.86
N ARG A 103 2.23 -0.95 9.32
CA ARG A 103 0.79 -0.92 9.45
C ARG A 103 0.24 -0.10 8.30
N SER A 104 -0.54 -0.74 7.45
CA SER A 104 -1.00 -0.13 6.20
C SER A 104 -2.51 -0.12 6.13
N THR A 105 -3.05 0.96 5.60
CA THR A 105 -4.45 1.00 5.18
C THR A 105 -4.47 1.11 3.67
N PHE A 106 -5.33 0.33 3.05
CA PHE A 106 -5.42 0.24 1.60
C PHE A 106 -6.74 0.82 1.12
N TYR A 107 -6.67 1.56 0.03
CA TYR A 107 -7.84 2.20 -0.56
C TYR A 107 -7.92 1.87 -2.04
N ASN A 108 -9.16 1.70 -2.50
CA ASN A 108 -9.45 1.65 -3.92
C ASN A 108 -9.48 3.08 -4.43
N VAL A 109 -8.71 3.38 -5.47
CA VAL A 109 -8.47 4.76 -5.90
C VAL A 109 -8.63 4.86 -7.40
N GLN A 110 -9.20 5.96 -7.85
CA GLN A 110 -9.31 6.32 -9.25
C GLN A 110 -8.41 7.51 -9.52
N LEU A 111 -7.59 7.42 -10.56
CA LEU A 111 -6.77 8.56 -10.98
C LEU A 111 -7.62 9.55 -11.74
N ASP A 112 -7.44 10.83 -11.43
CA ASP A 112 -8.25 11.88 -12.05
C ASP A 112 -7.46 12.56 -13.17
N SER A 113 -6.48 13.37 -12.82
CA SER A 113 -5.74 14.11 -13.84
C SER A 113 -4.26 14.08 -13.51
N LYS A 114 -3.46 13.96 -14.57
CA LYS A 114 -2.01 14.00 -14.43
C LYS A 114 -1.58 15.45 -14.35
N ILE A 115 -0.85 15.81 -13.30
CA ILE A 115 -0.44 17.19 -13.10
C ILE A 115 1.07 17.40 -13.20
N VAL A 116 1.86 16.34 -12.96
CA VAL A 116 3.32 16.46 -12.98
C VAL A 116 3.90 15.23 -13.62
N GLU A 117 5.00 15.41 -14.38
CA GLU A 117 5.73 14.29 -14.96
C GLU A 117 6.90 13.90 -14.08
N GLY A 118 7.18 12.60 -14.04
CA GLY A 118 8.44 12.08 -13.55
C GLY A 118 8.83 12.58 -12.18
N VAL A 119 7.93 12.48 -11.22
CA VAL A 119 8.14 13.10 -9.92
C VAL A 119 9.27 12.43 -9.16
N GLU A 120 9.31 11.09 -9.18
CA GLU A 120 10.34 10.34 -8.47
C GLU A 120 11.16 9.54 -9.46
N ARG A 121 12.45 9.79 -9.49
CA ARG A 121 13.32 9.23 -10.51
C ARG A 121 13.53 7.74 -10.39
N ASP A 122 13.55 7.25 -9.16
CA ASP A 122 13.88 5.85 -8.90
C ASP A 122 12.68 4.95 -8.97
N HIS A 123 11.51 5.50 -9.26
CA HIS A 123 10.27 4.74 -9.32
C HIS A 123 9.69 4.84 -10.72
N ARG A 124 9.31 3.69 -11.26
CA ARG A 124 8.68 3.67 -12.58
C ARG A 124 7.29 3.08 -12.43
N LEU A 125 6.29 3.84 -12.88
CA LEU A 125 4.91 3.37 -12.85
C LEU A 125 4.71 2.38 -13.98
N VAL A 126 4.26 1.18 -13.63
CA VAL A 126 3.93 0.16 -14.61
C VAL A 126 2.50 -0.32 -14.34
N TRP A 127 1.83 -0.73 -15.41
CA TRP A 127 0.47 -1.26 -15.32
C TRP A 127 0.52 -2.74 -15.60
N LEU A 128 0.06 -3.55 -14.65
CA LEU A 128 0.19 -4.99 -14.72
C LEU A 128 -1.18 -5.65 -14.59
N PRO A 129 -1.44 -6.72 -15.33
CA PRO A 129 -2.62 -7.54 -15.04
C PRO A 129 -2.61 -7.96 -13.58
N GLN A 130 -3.79 -8.13 -13.02
CA GLN A 130 -3.91 -8.40 -11.58
C GLN A 130 -3.07 -9.60 -11.15
N GLY A 131 -3.08 -10.69 -11.93
CA GLY A 131 -2.30 -11.86 -11.60
C GLY A 131 -0.80 -11.59 -11.57
N ASP A 132 -0.32 -10.80 -12.52
CA ASP A 132 1.11 -10.46 -12.57
C ASP A 132 1.47 -9.54 -11.42
N ALA A 133 0.61 -8.58 -11.10
CA ALA A 133 0.85 -7.71 -9.96
C ALA A 133 0.99 -8.52 -8.69
N CYS A 134 0.10 -9.50 -8.48
CA CYS A 134 0.17 -10.34 -7.28
C CYS A 134 1.44 -11.17 -7.22
N LYS A 135 1.99 -11.56 -8.37
CA LYS A 135 3.23 -12.32 -8.39
C LYS A 135 4.45 -11.45 -8.13
N LEU A 136 4.41 -10.19 -8.52
CA LEU A 136 5.59 -9.33 -8.47
C LEU A 136 5.66 -8.47 -7.23
N LEU A 137 4.53 -8.12 -6.63
CA LEU A 137 4.53 -7.25 -5.45
C LEU A 137 5.37 -7.85 -4.34
N THR A 138 6.23 -7.03 -3.78
CA THR A 138 7.20 -7.46 -2.76
C THR A 138 6.54 -7.73 -1.43
N ARG A 139 5.51 -6.95 -1.07
CA ARG A 139 4.86 -7.05 0.23
C ARG A 139 3.62 -7.92 0.16
N GLN A 140 3.53 -8.91 1.05
CA GLN A 140 2.38 -9.80 1.09
C GLN A 140 1.09 -9.06 1.40
N SER A 141 1.17 -8.05 2.24
CA SER A 141 -0.02 -7.25 2.57
C SER A 141 -0.55 -6.53 1.34
N GLN A 142 0.33 -6.10 0.45
CA GLN A 142 -0.08 -5.44 -0.78
C GLN A 142 -0.70 -6.42 -1.77
N VAL A 143 -0.17 -7.63 -1.84
CA VAL A 143 -0.81 -8.70 -2.63
C VAL A 143 -2.23 -8.94 -2.12
N TRP A 144 -2.38 -9.03 -0.80
CA TRP A 144 -3.70 -9.21 -0.20
C TRP A 144 -4.65 -8.09 -0.60
N ALA A 145 -4.16 -6.85 -0.59
CA ALA A 145 -4.99 -5.70 -0.94
C ALA A 145 -5.47 -5.80 -2.38
N VAL A 146 -4.59 -6.16 -3.31
CA VAL A 146 -4.98 -6.30 -4.72
C VAL A 146 -6.01 -7.41 -4.87
N GLN A 147 -5.80 -8.53 -4.19
CA GLN A 147 -6.77 -9.63 -4.24
C GLN A 147 -8.11 -9.22 -3.66
N ASN A 148 -8.10 -8.34 -2.67
CA ASN A 148 -9.31 -7.92 -1.99
C ASN A 148 -10.12 -6.91 -2.78
N MET A 149 -9.54 -6.26 -3.78
CA MET A 149 -10.25 -5.26 -4.57
C MET A 149 -11.44 -5.84 -5.31
N THR A 150 -11.36 -7.12 -5.67
CA THR A 150 -12.44 -7.74 -6.42
C THR A 150 -13.67 -8.04 -5.57
N LYS A 151 -13.54 -7.90 -4.24
CA LYS A 151 -14.65 -8.14 -3.33
C LYS A 151 -15.34 -6.85 -2.91
N ALA A 152 -14.78 -5.73 -3.28
CA ALA A 152 -15.30 -4.43 -2.85
C ALA A 152 -16.40 -3.95 -3.77
#